data_3ffe38f379a2d965e99c081e919c26c7
#
_entry.id   3ffe38f379a2d965e99c081e919c26c7
#
_cell.length_a   1.000
_cell.length_b   1.000
_cell.length_c   1.000
_cell.angle_alpha   90.00
_cell.angle_beta   90.00
_cell.angle_gamma   90.00
#
_symmetry.space_group_name_H-M   'P 1'
#
loop_
_entity.id
_entity.type
_entity.pdbx_description
1 polymer ?
#
loop_
_entity_poly.entity_id
_entity_poly.type
_entity_poly.pdbx_seq_one_letter_code
_entity_poly.pdbx_strand_id
1 'polypeptide(L)'
;MVLQCNASRSRFEGNKDARIPLVTVEHGTITFRTLFISDVHLGARGCQADQLISFLRYHDAETIYLVGDIVDGWQLRSGWFWPQDHNDVVQKLLRKARKGARMIYLPGNHDEFLRDYYGTHFGGIEVVETAIHEAADGRRYLVVHGDVFDMVVKHARWLALLGDTAYDLAILFNRYFNAIRRRLGFRYWSLSQWAKHKVKNAVNYIGAFEQTLAEEAQRHHVDGVICGHIHHAVIHDNFGIRYMNCGDWVESCTALAERQDGTFEIIHWIDCAATLPPLPDEDDEAEPIRERAGIAA
;
A
#
# COMPACT_ATOMS: atom_id res chain seq x y z
N MET A 1 2.62 -23.91 17.16
CA MET A 1 1.27 -23.35 17.40
C MET A 1 0.85 -22.70 16.10
N VAL A 2 -0.18 -23.21 15.45
CA VAL A 2 -0.57 -22.72 14.10
C VAL A 2 -1.44 -21.48 14.30
N LEU A 3 -0.94 -20.32 13.92
CA LEU A 3 -1.70 -19.06 13.92
C LEU A 3 -2.41 -18.93 12.55
N GLN A 4 -3.75 -18.97 12.59
CA GLN A 4 -4.59 -18.71 11.42
C GLN A 4 -4.91 -17.22 11.39
N CYS A 5 -4.28 -16.46 10.48
CA CYS A 5 -4.82 -15.19 10.04
C CYS A 5 -5.97 -15.53 9.06
N ASN A 6 -7.22 -15.19 9.42
CA ASN A 6 -8.37 -15.46 8.56
C ASN A 6 -8.32 -14.51 7.34
N ALA A 7 -7.77 -14.99 6.22
CA ALA A 7 -8.02 -14.37 4.94
C ALA A 7 -9.53 -14.38 4.68
N SER A 8 -10.08 -13.24 4.31
CA SER A 8 -11.51 -13.08 4.01
C SER A 8 -11.93 -14.14 2.99
N ARG A 9 -12.88 -15.00 3.39
CA ARG A 9 -13.50 -15.98 2.49
C ARG A 9 -14.30 -15.24 1.41
N SER A 10 -13.68 -15.03 0.25
CA SER A 10 -14.44 -14.89 -0.97
C SER A 10 -15.07 -16.27 -1.26
N ARG A 11 -16.40 -16.30 -1.43
CA ARG A 11 -17.14 -17.50 -1.79
C ARG A 11 -16.67 -18.03 -3.14
N PHE A 12 -15.75 -18.98 -3.12
CA PHE A 12 -15.58 -19.96 -4.18
C PHE A 12 -15.64 -21.34 -3.55
N GLU A 13 -16.74 -22.06 -3.83
CA GLU A 13 -16.89 -23.47 -3.55
C GLU A 13 -15.95 -24.24 -4.47
N GLY A 14 -15.05 -25.04 -3.89
CA GLY A 14 -14.31 -26.06 -4.61
C GLY A 14 -12.91 -26.31 -4.07
N ASN A 15 -12.77 -27.13 -3.13
CA ASN A 15 -11.75 -28.12 -2.80
C ASN A 15 -11.48 -28.19 -1.28
N LYS A 16 -11.94 -29.26 -0.65
CA LYS A 16 -11.83 -29.51 0.81
C LYS A 16 -10.46 -30.04 1.26
N ASP A 17 -9.48 -30.16 0.37
CA ASP A 17 -8.16 -30.74 0.66
C ASP A 17 -6.97 -29.79 0.43
N ALA A 18 -7.18 -28.47 0.42
CA ALA A 18 -6.07 -27.53 0.43
C ALA A 18 -5.37 -27.59 1.80
N ARG A 19 -4.27 -28.32 1.90
CA ARG A 19 -3.33 -28.24 3.02
C ARG A 19 -2.85 -26.81 3.12
N ILE A 20 -3.14 -26.15 4.25
CA ILE A 20 -2.63 -24.82 4.58
C ILE A 20 -1.10 -24.95 4.60
N PRO A 21 -0.35 -24.23 3.75
CA PRO A 21 1.10 -24.32 3.79
C PRO A 21 1.63 -23.83 5.14
N LEU A 22 2.61 -24.56 5.67
CA LEU A 22 3.26 -24.26 6.95
C LEU A 22 3.91 -22.86 6.87
N VAL A 23 3.40 -21.93 7.64
CA VAL A 23 4.06 -20.66 7.88
C VAL A 23 5.24 -20.91 8.80
N THR A 24 6.44 -20.60 8.37
CA THR A 24 7.63 -20.67 9.21
C THR A 24 7.57 -19.52 10.22
N VAL A 25 7.34 -19.83 11.49
CA VAL A 25 7.36 -18.85 12.57
C VAL A 25 8.64 -19.08 13.37
N GLU A 26 9.64 -18.25 13.14
CA GLU A 26 10.84 -18.21 13.97
C GLU A 26 10.73 -17.04 14.95
N HIS A 27 10.87 -17.32 16.24
CA HIS A 27 10.82 -16.31 17.32
C HIS A 27 9.57 -15.41 17.33
N GLY A 28 8.41 -15.89 16.82
CA GLY A 28 7.18 -15.12 16.74
C GLY A 28 7.03 -14.26 15.47
N THR A 29 8.03 -14.24 14.60
CA THR A 29 8.02 -13.49 13.32
C THR A 29 7.64 -14.40 12.16
N ILE A 30 6.76 -13.93 11.30
CA ILE A 30 6.32 -14.61 10.08
C ILE A 30 7.22 -14.14 8.94
N THR A 31 7.91 -15.07 8.27
CA THR A 31 8.82 -14.76 7.16
C THR A 31 8.18 -15.10 5.82
N PHE A 32 8.11 -14.09 4.94
CA PHE A 32 7.67 -14.20 3.55
C PHE A 32 8.88 -14.22 2.59
N ARG A 33 8.66 -14.66 1.37
CA ARG A 33 9.63 -14.48 0.29
C ARG A 33 9.70 -12.99 -0.10
N THR A 34 8.52 -12.36 -0.28
CA THR A 34 8.43 -10.95 -0.68
C THR A 34 7.27 -10.25 0.02
N LEU A 35 7.48 -9.01 0.44
CA LEU A 35 6.44 -8.09 0.90
C LEU A 35 6.37 -6.88 -0.04
N PHE A 36 5.14 -6.42 -0.33
CA PHE A 36 4.88 -5.21 -1.09
C PHE A 36 4.01 -4.28 -0.24
N ILE A 37 4.53 -3.09 0.01
CA ILE A 37 3.93 -2.07 0.86
C ILE A 37 3.80 -0.80 0.01
N SER A 38 2.62 -0.18 -0.03
CA SER A 38 2.38 1.06 -0.77
C SER A 38 1.54 2.03 0.05
N ASP A 39 1.47 3.27 -0.40
CA ASP A 39 0.52 4.29 0.06
C ASP A 39 0.53 4.47 1.59
N VAL A 40 1.73 4.68 2.14
CA VAL A 40 1.97 4.89 3.58
C VAL A 40 1.71 6.33 3.99
N HIS A 41 2.12 7.28 3.13
CA HIS A 41 1.94 8.72 3.31
C HIS A 41 2.56 9.27 4.60
N LEU A 42 3.82 8.88 4.91
CA LEU A 42 4.57 9.50 6.01
C LEU A 42 4.67 11.02 5.79
N GLY A 43 4.27 11.80 6.77
CA GLY A 43 4.12 13.25 6.65
C GLY A 43 2.67 13.71 6.61
N ALA A 44 1.72 12.81 6.33
CA ALA A 44 0.30 13.06 6.43
C ALA A 44 -0.26 12.67 7.81
N ARG A 45 -1.29 13.42 8.28
CA ARG A 45 -1.93 13.13 9.57
C ARG A 45 -2.76 11.86 9.58
N GLY A 46 -3.16 11.36 8.41
CA GLY A 46 -3.94 10.13 8.24
C GLY A 46 -3.10 8.86 8.22
N CYS A 47 -1.76 8.98 8.17
CA CYS A 47 -0.88 7.82 8.16
C CYS A 47 -1.03 6.98 9.44
N GLN A 48 -1.22 5.68 9.30
CA GLN A 48 -1.31 4.70 10.40
C GLN A 48 0.10 4.12 10.68
N ALA A 49 1.04 5.00 11.03
CA ALA A 49 2.45 4.64 11.22
C ALA A 49 2.65 3.60 12.33
N ASP A 50 1.90 3.70 13.43
CA ASP A 50 1.89 2.75 14.54
C ASP A 50 1.48 1.34 14.08
N GLN A 51 0.47 1.24 13.21
CA GLN A 51 0.04 -0.03 12.64
C GLN A 51 1.11 -0.61 11.71
N LEU A 52 1.78 0.21 10.90
CA LEU A 52 2.85 -0.25 10.04
C LEU A 52 4.08 -0.70 10.84
N ILE A 53 4.46 0.02 11.90
CA ILE A 53 5.54 -0.40 12.81
C ILE A 53 5.21 -1.77 13.41
N SER A 54 3.98 -1.91 13.93
CA SER A 54 3.50 -3.15 14.49
C SER A 54 3.55 -4.28 13.44
N PHE A 55 3.04 -4.07 12.24
CA PHE A 55 3.12 -5.02 11.13
C PHE A 55 4.58 -5.45 10.83
N LEU A 56 5.49 -4.49 10.70
CA LEU A 56 6.90 -4.74 10.41
C LEU A 56 7.65 -5.44 11.55
N ARG A 57 7.11 -5.45 12.78
CA ARG A 57 7.66 -6.24 13.90
C ARG A 57 7.32 -7.73 13.77
N TYR A 58 6.11 -8.05 13.29
CA TYR A 58 5.63 -9.42 13.15
C TYR A 58 6.00 -10.07 11.82
N HIS A 59 6.40 -9.28 10.81
CA HIS A 59 6.63 -9.78 9.46
C HIS A 59 8.03 -9.42 8.96
N ASP A 60 8.72 -10.42 8.44
CA ASP A 60 9.98 -10.30 7.71
C ASP A 60 9.84 -10.83 6.28
N ALA A 61 10.76 -10.44 5.40
CA ALA A 61 10.84 -10.96 4.05
C ALA A 61 12.28 -10.88 3.51
N GLU A 62 12.59 -11.76 2.55
CA GLU A 62 13.85 -11.71 1.81
C GLU A 62 13.93 -10.45 0.94
N THR A 63 12.78 -10.06 0.35
CA THR A 63 12.65 -8.84 -0.46
C THR A 63 11.45 -8.01 0.02
N ILE A 64 11.64 -6.70 0.12
CA ILE A 64 10.56 -5.75 0.44
C ILE A 64 10.52 -4.67 -0.63
N TYR A 65 9.38 -4.57 -1.31
CA TYR A 65 9.09 -3.48 -2.24
C TYR A 65 8.30 -2.39 -1.54
N LEU A 66 8.79 -1.16 -1.62
CA LEU A 66 8.08 0.06 -1.25
C LEU A 66 7.48 0.65 -2.53
N VAL A 67 6.19 0.40 -2.76
CA VAL A 67 5.54 0.61 -4.06
C VAL A 67 4.85 1.97 -4.11
N GLY A 68 5.63 3.03 -3.88
CA GLY A 68 5.23 4.42 -4.02
C GLY A 68 4.38 4.99 -2.89
N ASP A 69 4.36 6.32 -2.84
CA ASP A 69 3.63 7.11 -1.86
C ASP A 69 3.96 6.73 -0.40
N ILE A 70 5.25 6.41 -0.15
CA ILE A 70 5.74 6.10 1.19
C ILE A 70 5.89 7.40 1.99
N VAL A 71 6.41 8.46 1.35
CA VAL A 71 6.55 9.79 1.97
C VAL A 71 5.63 10.78 1.26
N ASP A 72 4.77 11.47 2.00
CA ASP A 72 3.89 12.49 1.44
C ASP A 72 4.61 13.84 1.33
N GLY A 73 5.39 14.01 0.27
CA GLY A 73 6.09 15.25 -0.03
C GLY A 73 5.16 16.44 -0.30
N TRP A 74 3.91 16.19 -0.72
CA TRP A 74 2.93 17.27 -0.93
C TRP A 74 2.45 17.84 0.40
N GLN A 75 2.10 16.98 1.37
CA GLN A 75 1.71 17.42 2.71
C GLN A 75 2.87 18.11 3.42
N LEU A 76 4.09 17.56 3.35
CA LEU A 76 5.27 18.16 3.96
C LEU A 76 5.62 19.55 3.40
N ARG A 77 5.36 19.79 2.11
CA ARG A 77 5.51 21.12 1.49
C ARG A 77 4.45 22.11 1.94
N SER A 78 3.25 21.66 2.26
CA SER A 78 2.15 22.51 2.74
C SER A 78 2.27 22.87 4.22
N GLY A 79 2.90 22.01 5.02
CA GLY A 79 3.14 22.20 6.44
C GLY A 79 3.88 21.01 7.03
N TRP A 80 5.01 21.27 7.71
CA TRP A 80 5.82 20.20 8.27
C TRP A 80 5.09 19.45 9.38
N PHE A 81 4.84 18.15 9.16
CA PHE A 81 4.30 17.22 10.16
C PHE A 81 5.10 15.93 10.11
N TRP A 82 5.92 15.69 11.13
CA TRP A 82 6.77 14.49 11.20
C TRP A 82 6.91 14.04 12.65
N PRO A 83 5.90 13.34 13.19
CA PRO A 83 5.93 12.81 14.54
C PRO A 83 6.93 11.64 14.67
N GLN A 84 7.20 11.21 15.91
CA GLN A 84 8.23 10.21 16.19
C GLN A 84 7.93 8.87 15.53
N ASP A 85 6.68 8.43 15.47
CA ASP A 85 6.25 7.18 14.83
C ASP A 85 6.60 7.13 13.34
N HIS A 86 6.54 8.27 12.61
CA HIS A 86 7.01 8.34 11.22
C HIS A 86 8.52 8.09 11.12
N ASN A 87 9.29 8.62 12.06
CA ASN A 87 10.72 8.38 12.13
C ASN A 87 11.02 6.92 12.45
N ASP A 88 10.24 6.30 13.33
CA ASP A 88 10.38 4.91 13.74
C ASP A 88 10.09 3.94 12.58
N VAL A 89 9.12 4.25 11.70
CA VAL A 89 8.90 3.49 10.45
C VAL A 89 10.16 3.51 9.58
N VAL A 90 10.74 4.69 9.34
CA VAL A 90 11.96 4.81 8.52
C VAL A 90 13.12 4.02 9.14
N GLN A 91 13.32 4.15 10.46
CA GLN A 91 14.36 3.39 11.17
C GLN A 91 14.14 1.89 11.06
N LYS A 92 12.89 1.42 11.18
CA LYS A 92 12.55 0.00 11.08
C LYS A 92 12.86 -0.55 9.69
N LEU A 93 12.50 0.18 8.62
CA LEU A 93 12.82 -0.20 7.24
C LEU A 93 14.33 -0.26 7.01
N LEU A 94 15.08 0.76 7.42
CA LEU A 94 16.54 0.78 7.32
C LEU A 94 17.20 -0.35 8.13
N ARG A 95 16.63 -0.72 9.29
CA ARG A 95 17.10 -1.85 10.11
C ARG A 95 16.89 -3.18 9.37
N LYS A 96 15.74 -3.36 8.69
CA LYS A 96 15.49 -4.57 7.88
C LYS A 96 16.47 -4.67 6.70
N ALA A 97 16.73 -3.57 5.98
CA ALA A 97 17.77 -3.53 4.94
C ALA A 97 19.14 -3.95 5.49
N ARG A 98 19.52 -3.42 6.66
CA ARG A 98 20.80 -3.73 7.32
C ARG A 98 20.87 -5.18 7.81
N LYS A 99 19.73 -5.81 8.16
CA LYS A 99 19.64 -7.25 8.53
C LYS A 99 19.66 -8.18 7.30
N GLY A 100 19.72 -7.63 6.08
CA GLY A 100 19.90 -8.40 4.85
C GLY A 100 18.67 -8.50 3.95
N ALA A 101 17.54 -7.90 4.30
CA ALA A 101 16.39 -7.82 3.40
C ALA A 101 16.75 -6.93 2.20
N ARG A 102 16.50 -7.41 0.98
CA ARG A 102 16.61 -6.59 -0.23
C ARG A 102 15.46 -5.59 -0.25
N MET A 103 15.79 -4.29 -0.26
CA MET A 103 14.78 -3.23 -0.24
C MET A 103 14.79 -2.47 -1.56
N ILE A 104 13.61 -2.36 -2.20
CA ILE A 104 13.43 -1.69 -3.48
C ILE A 104 12.33 -0.65 -3.32
N TYR A 105 12.63 0.60 -3.66
CA TYR A 105 11.71 1.73 -3.59
C TYR A 105 11.33 2.20 -4.98
N LEU A 106 10.03 2.22 -5.27
CA LEU A 106 9.47 2.77 -6.51
C LEU A 106 8.69 4.04 -6.15
N PRO A 107 9.18 5.25 -6.46
CA PRO A 107 8.47 6.48 -6.11
C PRO A 107 7.12 6.63 -6.80
N GLY A 108 6.10 7.04 -6.02
CA GLY A 108 4.80 7.44 -6.51
C GLY A 108 4.71 8.94 -6.82
N ASN A 109 3.50 9.47 -6.87
CA ASN A 109 3.27 10.89 -7.13
C ASN A 109 3.46 11.78 -5.88
N HIS A 110 3.22 11.27 -4.66
CA HIS A 110 3.46 12.03 -3.43
C HIS A 110 4.94 12.14 -3.09
N ASP A 111 5.74 11.17 -3.49
CA ASP A 111 7.19 11.16 -3.31
C ASP A 111 7.97 11.29 -4.63
N GLU A 112 7.37 11.97 -5.62
CA GLU A 112 7.93 12.24 -6.95
C GLU A 112 9.33 12.86 -6.92
N PHE A 113 9.72 13.54 -5.84
CA PHE A 113 11.05 14.13 -5.67
C PHE A 113 12.18 13.08 -5.62
N LEU A 114 11.85 11.82 -5.36
CA LEU A 114 12.81 10.71 -5.41
C LEU A 114 13.06 10.20 -6.83
N ARG A 115 12.29 10.62 -7.82
CA ARG A 115 12.45 10.21 -9.22
C ARG A 115 13.77 10.72 -9.84
N ASP A 116 14.29 11.83 -9.31
CA ASP A 116 15.60 12.36 -9.71
C ASP A 116 16.76 11.46 -9.26
N TYR A 117 16.50 10.43 -8.43
CA TYR A 117 17.49 9.57 -7.81
C TYR A 117 17.41 8.10 -8.23
N TYR A 118 16.79 7.81 -9.38
CA TYR A 118 16.77 6.45 -9.92
C TYR A 118 18.18 5.87 -10.11
N GLY A 119 18.34 4.59 -9.76
CA GLY A 119 19.63 3.90 -9.80
C GLY A 119 20.54 4.18 -8.60
N THR A 120 20.06 4.94 -7.61
CA THR A 120 20.83 5.21 -6.38
C THR A 120 20.39 4.31 -5.22
N HIS A 121 21.19 4.30 -4.15
CA HIS A 121 20.89 3.52 -2.94
C HIS A 121 20.94 4.43 -1.71
N PHE A 122 19.90 4.40 -0.89
CA PHE A 122 19.83 5.10 0.40
C PHE A 122 19.78 4.09 1.53
N GLY A 123 20.84 3.97 2.31
CA GLY A 123 20.87 3.05 3.46
C GLY A 123 20.61 1.58 3.11
N GLY A 124 20.92 1.16 1.88
CA GLY A 124 20.66 -0.18 1.37
C GLY A 124 19.31 -0.33 0.67
N ILE A 125 18.54 0.75 0.51
CA ILE A 125 17.28 0.78 -0.24
C ILE A 125 17.60 1.27 -1.67
N GLU A 126 17.33 0.44 -2.67
CA GLU A 126 17.50 0.75 -4.09
C GLU A 126 16.31 1.55 -4.60
N VAL A 127 16.55 2.69 -5.28
CA VAL A 127 15.46 3.50 -5.89
C VAL A 127 15.40 3.21 -7.38
N VAL A 128 14.25 2.75 -7.85
CA VAL A 128 14.03 2.40 -9.27
C VAL A 128 12.72 2.97 -9.80
N GLU A 129 12.62 3.14 -11.11
CA GLU A 129 11.39 3.58 -11.76
C GLU A 129 10.35 2.47 -11.81
N THR A 130 10.78 1.30 -12.24
CA THR A 130 9.97 0.07 -12.34
C THR A 130 10.81 -1.13 -11.96
N ALA A 131 10.19 -2.24 -11.59
CA ALA A 131 10.87 -3.49 -11.36
C ALA A 131 10.10 -4.66 -11.98
N ILE A 132 10.82 -5.71 -12.34
CA ILE A 132 10.20 -6.99 -12.66
C ILE A 132 10.46 -7.93 -11.49
N HIS A 133 9.38 -8.35 -10.83
CA HIS A 133 9.42 -9.35 -9.78
C HIS A 133 9.23 -10.74 -10.38
N GLU A 134 10.17 -11.64 -10.09
CA GLU A 134 10.06 -13.06 -10.45
C GLU A 134 9.61 -13.86 -9.23
N ALA A 135 8.37 -14.35 -9.31
CA ALA A 135 7.77 -15.14 -8.23
C ALA A 135 8.39 -16.54 -8.13
N ALA A 136 8.21 -17.19 -6.99
CA ALA A 136 8.76 -18.53 -6.76
C ALA A 136 8.24 -19.60 -7.75
N ASP A 137 7.07 -19.37 -8.33
CA ASP A 137 6.49 -20.23 -9.38
C ASP A 137 7.00 -19.92 -10.79
N GLY A 138 7.95 -18.97 -10.93
CA GLY A 138 8.57 -18.55 -12.19
C GLY A 138 7.76 -17.52 -12.98
N ARG A 139 6.57 -17.12 -12.52
CA ARG A 139 5.81 -16.02 -13.14
C ARG A 139 6.47 -14.68 -12.86
N ARG A 140 6.32 -13.77 -13.82
CA ARG A 140 6.92 -12.44 -13.79
C ARG A 140 5.86 -11.36 -13.66
N TYR A 141 6.08 -10.43 -12.77
CA TYR A 141 5.14 -9.34 -12.48
C TYR A 141 5.83 -7.98 -12.63
N LEU A 142 5.21 -7.08 -13.37
CA LEU A 142 5.63 -5.68 -13.41
C LEU A 142 5.24 -5.02 -12.08
N VAL A 143 6.22 -4.45 -11.38
CA VAL A 143 5.99 -3.68 -10.15
C VAL A 143 6.12 -2.20 -10.49
N VAL A 144 5.05 -1.44 -10.26
CA VAL A 144 4.96 0.00 -10.50
C VAL A 144 4.04 0.64 -9.46
N HIS A 145 4.21 1.93 -9.16
CA HIS A 145 3.22 2.58 -8.29
C HIS A 145 1.85 2.69 -8.98
N GLY A 146 1.81 3.16 -10.22
CA GLY A 146 0.59 3.22 -11.02
C GLY A 146 0.14 4.63 -11.41
N ASP A 147 0.59 5.67 -10.74
CA ASP A 147 0.17 7.06 -10.95
C ASP A 147 0.42 7.58 -12.38
N VAL A 148 1.46 7.09 -13.06
CA VAL A 148 1.74 7.47 -14.46
C VAL A 148 0.67 6.98 -15.43
N PHE A 149 -0.08 5.95 -15.06
CA PHE A 149 -1.18 5.37 -15.85
C PHE A 149 -2.53 5.97 -15.47
N ASP A 150 -2.58 6.82 -14.47
CA ASP A 150 -3.79 7.49 -14.05
C ASP A 150 -4.02 8.77 -14.85
N MET A 151 -4.77 8.64 -15.95
CA MET A 151 -5.15 9.77 -16.80
C MET A 151 -6.02 10.81 -16.08
N VAL A 152 -6.69 10.41 -14.99
CA VAL A 152 -7.58 11.31 -14.21
C VAL A 152 -6.78 12.19 -13.27
N VAL A 153 -5.68 11.69 -12.69
CA VAL A 153 -4.82 12.48 -11.79
C VAL A 153 -4.16 13.64 -12.54
N LYS A 154 -3.79 13.44 -13.80
CA LYS A 154 -3.24 14.55 -14.64
C LYS A 154 -4.22 15.70 -14.82
N HIS A 155 -5.54 15.44 -14.70
CA HIS A 155 -6.58 16.45 -14.96
C HIS A 155 -7.42 16.82 -13.74
N ALA A 156 -7.33 16.12 -12.61
CA ALA A 156 -8.25 16.24 -11.50
C ALA A 156 -7.62 16.58 -10.14
N ARG A 157 -6.37 17.07 -10.09
CA ARG A 157 -5.76 17.60 -8.85
C ARG A 157 -6.68 18.58 -8.09
N TRP A 158 -7.50 19.33 -8.81
CA TRP A 158 -8.46 20.26 -8.21
C TRP A 158 -9.80 19.61 -7.79
N LEU A 159 -10.17 18.47 -8.40
CA LEU A 159 -11.40 17.73 -8.07
C LEU A 159 -11.26 16.91 -6.78
N ALA A 160 -10.08 16.37 -6.50
CA ALA A 160 -9.79 15.64 -5.27
C ALA A 160 -9.86 16.57 -4.04
N LEU A 161 -9.26 17.77 -4.13
CA LEU A 161 -9.33 18.78 -3.06
C LEU A 161 -10.76 19.31 -2.78
N LEU A 162 -11.66 19.21 -3.78
CA LEU A 162 -13.08 19.54 -3.60
C LEU A 162 -13.90 18.37 -3.07
N GLY A 163 -13.41 17.13 -3.20
CA GLY A 163 -14.15 15.90 -2.88
C GLY A 163 -14.43 15.75 -1.39
N ASP A 164 -13.45 15.90 -0.54
CA ASP A 164 -13.54 15.61 0.89
C ASP A 164 -14.32 16.70 1.64
N THR A 165 -14.00 17.96 1.37
CA THR A 165 -14.72 19.09 2.00
C THR A 165 -16.16 19.22 1.48
N ALA A 166 -16.41 18.87 0.22
CA ALA A 166 -17.74 18.92 -0.38
C ALA A 166 -18.65 17.78 0.09
N TYR A 167 -18.11 16.64 0.49
CA TYR A 167 -18.90 15.50 0.98
C TYR A 167 -19.52 15.82 2.35
N ASP A 168 -18.73 16.31 3.29
CA ASP A 168 -19.21 16.67 4.63
C ASP A 168 -20.17 17.87 4.59
N LEU A 169 -19.87 18.87 3.77
CA LEU A 169 -20.77 19.99 3.50
C LEU A 169 -22.05 19.55 2.77
N ALA A 170 -21.99 18.58 1.85
CA ALA A 170 -23.16 18.11 1.10
C ALA A 170 -24.16 17.37 2.00
N ILE A 171 -23.70 16.59 2.99
CA ILE A 171 -24.57 15.91 3.95
C ILE A 171 -25.28 16.94 4.83
N LEU A 172 -24.53 17.91 5.36
CA LEU A 172 -25.10 18.96 6.22
C LEU A 172 -26.05 19.88 5.42
N PHE A 173 -25.67 20.21 4.20
CA PHE A 173 -26.41 21.08 3.29
C PHE A 173 -27.68 20.43 2.73
N ASN A 174 -27.66 19.10 2.51
CA ASN A 174 -28.79 18.38 1.90
C ASN A 174 -30.08 18.49 2.70
N ARG A 175 -30.00 18.50 4.03
CA ARG A 175 -31.15 18.65 4.93
C ARG A 175 -31.77 20.04 4.85
N TYR A 176 -30.95 21.08 4.88
CA TYR A 176 -31.39 22.49 4.75
C TYR A 176 -31.75 22.83 3.31
N PHE A 177 -30.98 22.37 2.36
CA PHE A 177 -31.18 22.61 0.93
C PHE A 177 -32.51 22.05 0.42
N ASN A 178 -32.88 20.84 0.79
CA ASN A 178 -34.19 20.27 0.41
C ASN A 178 -35.37 20.91 1.15
N ALA A 179 -35.18 21.46 2.34
CA ALA A 179 -36.19 22.24 3.04
C ALA A 179 -36.44 23.58 2.33
N ILE A 180 -35.39 24.28 1.89
CA ILE A 180 -35.49 25.53 1.11
C ILE A 180 -36.05 25.23 -0.29
N ARG A 181 -35.59 24.20 -0.98
CA ARG A 181 -36.09 23.79 -2.29
C ARG A 181 -37.60 23.51 -2.26
N ARG A 182 -38.13 22.82 -1.24
CA ARG A 182 -39.58 22.59 -1.07
C ARG A 182 -40.36 23.89 -0.86
N ARG A 183 -39.81 24.85 -0.10
CA ARG A 183 -40.44 26.17 0.06
C ARG A 183 -40.47 26.99 -1.21
N LEU A 184 -39.48 26.79 -2.10
CA LEU A 184 -39.37 27.49 -3.40
C LEU A 184 -40.02 26.70 -4.56
N GLY A 185 -40.74 25.61 -4.29
CA GLY A 185 -41.46 24.83 -5.31
C GLY A 185 -40.56 23.94 -6.18
N PHE A 186 -39.29 23.73 -5.84
CA PHE A 186 -38.39 22.86 -6.59
C PHE A 186 -38.54 21.39 -6.20
N ARG A 187 -38.35 20.49 -7.18
CA ARG A 187 -38.38 19.04 -6.98
C ARG A 187 -37.25 18.60 -6.02
N TYR A 188 -37.55 17.53 -5.24
CA TYR A 188 -36.58 16.89 -4.35
C TYR A 188 -35.33 16.43 -5.10
N TRP A 189 -34.14 16.75 -4.56
CA TRP A 189 -32.86 16.26 -5.06
C TRP A 189 -32.43 15.03 -4.26
N SER A 190 -32.17 13.90 -4.96
CA SER A 190 -31.89 12.64 -4.31
C SER A 190 -30.38 12.44 -4.09
N LEU A 191 -29.95 12.47 -2.84
CA LEU A 191 -28.58 12.11 -2.44
C LEU A 191 -28.23 10.69 -2.90
N SER A 192 -29.21 9.77 -2.93
CA SER A 192 -29.00 8.39 -3.36
C SER A 192 -28.69 8.26 -4.86
N GLN A 193 -29.26 9.11 -5.72
CA GLN A 193 -28.89 9.14 -7.14
C GLN A 193 -27.48 9.67 -7.34
N TRP A 194 -27.10 10.73 -6.60
CA TRP A 194 -25.75 11.27 -6.63
C TRP A 194 -24.72 10.22 -6.15
N ALA A 195 -24.98 9.52 -5.05
CA ALA A 195 -24.13 8.45 -4.54
C ALA A 195 -23.96 7.30 -5.56
N LYS A 196 -25.07 6.89 -6.22
CA LYS A 196 -25.02 5.87 -7.29
C LYS A 196 -24.14 6.31 -8.47
N HIS A 197 -24.20 7.59 -8.86
CA HIS A 197 -23.33 8.13 -9.91
C HIS A 197 -21.85 8.15 -9.47
N LYS A 198 -21.56 8.51 -8.20
CA LYS A 198 -20.20 8.47 -7.66
C LYS A 198 -19.63 7.06 -7.66
N VAL A 199 -20.40 6.08 -7.16
CA VAL A 199 -20.00 4.66 -7.16
C VAL A 199 -19.77 4.16 -8.60
N LYS A 200 -20.66 4.46 -9.54
CA LYS A 200 -20.48 4.08 -10.94
C LYS A 200 -19.22 4.69 -11.55
N ASN A 201 -18.94 5.96 -11.25
CA ASN A 201 -17.74 6.63 -11.75
C ASN A 201 -16.47 6.02 -11.14
N ALA A 202 -16.47 5.69 -9.85
CA ALA A 202 -15.36 5.02 -9.19
C ALA A 202 -15.09 3.62 -9.80
N VAL A 203 -16.12 2.83 -10.04
CA VAL A 203 -15.99 1.50 -10.68
C VAL A 203 -15.44 1.63 -12.10
N ASN A 204 -15.94 2.58 -12.88
CA ASN A 204 -15.43 2.81 -14.24
C ASN A 204 -13.98 3.30 -14.23
N TYR A 205 -13.61 4.11 -13.25
CA TYR A 205 -12.25 4.59 -13.06
C TYR A 205 -11.29 3.44 -12.74
N ILE A 206 -11.63 2.61 -11.74
CA ILE A 206 -10.84 1.43 -11.37
C ILE A 206 -10.66 0.51 -12.59
N GLY A 207 -11.73 0.22 -13.34
CA GLY A 207 -11.65 -0.63 -14.52
C GLY A 207 -10.76 -0.07 -15.63
N ALA A 208 -10.79 1.25 -15.88
CA ALA A 208 -9.93 1.88 -16.85
C ALA A 208 -8.45 1.89 -16.42
N PHE A 209 -8.19 2.10 -15.13
CA PHE A 209 -6.85 2.02 -14.55
C PHE A 209 -6.26 0.61 -14.68
N GLU A 210 -7.01 -0.41 -14.27
CA GLU A 210 -6.61 -1.82 -14.39
C GLU A 210 -6.34 -2.21 -15.84
N GLN A 211 -7.17 -1.77 -16.79
CA GLN A 211 -6.97 -2.04 -18.21
C GLN A 211 -5.66 -1.44 -18.71
N THR A 212 -5.37 -0.19 -18.34
CA THR A 212 -4.12 0.48 -18.77
C THR A 212 -2.89 -0.24 -18.23
N LEU A 213 -2.93 -0.67 -16.96
CA LEU A 213 -1.85 -1.47 -16.37
C LEU A 213 -1.72 -2.85 -17.01
N ALA A 214 -2.83 -3.48 -17.40
CA ALA A 214 -2.80 -4.75 -18.12
C ALA A 214 -2.13 -4.61 -19.50
N GLU A 215 -2.43 -3.55 -20.24
CA GLU A 215 -1.78 -3.25 -21.51
C GLU A 215 -0.26 -3.03 -21.32
N GLU A 216 0.15 -2.37 -20.24
CA GLU A 216 1.56 -2.18 -19.94
C GLU A 216 2.26 -3.49 -19.55
N ALA A 217 1.64 -4.33 -18.74
CA ALA A 217 2.16 -5.67 -18.42
C ALA A 217 2.35 -6.52 -19.70
N GLN A 218 1.41 -6.45 -20.63
CA GLN A 218 1.51 -7.14 -21.90
C GLN A 218 2.67 -6.61 -22.77
N ARG A 219 2.93 -5.30 -22.77
CA ARG A 219 4.10 -4.70 -23.47
C ARG A 219 5.42 -5.19 -22.89
N HIS A 220 5.47 -5.40 -21.57
CA HIS A 220 6.64 -5.95 -20.87
C HIS A 220 6.75 -7.49 -20.97
N HIS A 221 5.80 -8.15 -21.60
CA HIS A 221 5.73 -9.62 -21.71
C HIS A 221 5.82 -10.32 -20.33
N VAL A 222 5.02 -9.82 -19.38
CA VAL A 222 4.93 -10.37 -18.02
C VAL A 222 3.52 -10.90 -17.74
N ASP A 223 3.40 -11.75 -16.72
CA ASP A 223 2.16 -12.46 -16.38
C ASP A 223 1.17 -11.61 -15.59
N GLY A 224 1.61 -10.47 -15.06
CA GLY A 224 0.75 -9.59 -14.29
C GLY A 224 1.42 -8.33 -13.80
N VAL A 225 0.70 -7.58 -12.97
CA VAL A 225 1.13 -6.31 -12.39
C VAL A 225 0.89 -6.30 -10.88
N ILE A 226 1.82 -5.67 -10.16
CA ILE A 226 1.73 -5.34 -8.75
C ILE A 226 1.81 -3.82 -8.62
N CYS A 227 0.79 -3.19 -8.00
CA CYS A 227 0.71 -1.73 -7.90
C CYS A 227 0.12 -1.26 -6.56
N GLY A 228 0.08 0.07 -6.36
CA GLY A 228 -0.60 0.79 -5.29
C GLY A 228 -1.58 1.82 -5.85
N HIS A 229 -1.48 3.08 -5.40
CA HIS A 229 -2.06 4.31 -5.90
C HIS A 229 -3.57 4.48 -5.70
N ILE A 230 -4.39 3.47 -5.98
CA ILE A 230 -5.86 3.57 -5.86
C ILE A 230 -6.39 3.15 -4.49
N HIS A 231 -5.52 2.82 -3.54
CA HIS A 231 -5.85 2.44 -2.17
C HIS A 231 -6.88 1.30 -2.06
N HIS A 232 -6.85 0.36 -3.01
CA HIS A 232 -7.82 -0.73 -3.08
C HIS A 232 -7.13 -2.08 -3.17
N ALA A 233 -6.87 -2.69 -2.00
CA ALA A 233 -6.21 -3.99 -1.91
C ALA A 233 -7.03 -5.09 -2.59
N VAL A 234 -6.49 -5.71 -3.65
CA VAL A 234 -7.18 -6.77 -4.39
C VAL A 234 -6.18 -7.67 -5.13
N ILE A 235 -6.55 -8.92 -5.29
CA ILE A 235 -5.90 -9.89 -6.18
C ILE A 235 -6.97 -10.51 -7.06
N HIS A 236 -6.87 -10.33 -8.36
CA HIS A 236 -7.78 -11.00 -9.31
C HIS A 236 -7.12 -11.16 -10.69
N ASP A 237 -7.70 -12.01 -11.51
CA ASP A 237 -7.32 -12.16 -12.91
C ASP A 237 -8.29 -11.33 -13.76
N ASN A 238 -7.79 -10.36 -14.52
CA ASN A 238 -8.57 -9.50 -15.39
C ASN A 238 -7.75 -9.08 -16.62
N PHE A 239 -8.38 -8.80 -17.74
CA PHE A 239 -7.73 -8.39 -18.99
C PHE A 239 -6.59 -9.32 -19.46
N GLY A 240 -6.65 -10.62 -19.09
CA GLY A 240 -5.66 -11.64 -19.48
C GLY A 240 -4.36 -11.61 -18.68
N ILE A 241 -4.30 -10.87 -17.58
CA ILE A 241 -3.18 -10.82 -16.64
C ILE A 241 -3.64 -10.99 -15.20
N ARG A 242 -2.71 -11.28 -14.30
CA ARG A 242 -2.95 -11.20 -12.86
C ARG A 242 -2.72 -9.77 -12.37
N TYR A 243 -3.77 -9.15 -11.85
CA TYR A 243 -3.73 -7.83 -11.23
C TYR A 243 -3.66 -7.95 -9.72
N MET A 244 -2.74 -7.22 -9.09
CA MET A 244 -2.54 -7.20 -7.64
C MET A 244 -2.29 -5.77 -7.18
N ASN A 245 -3.09 -5.29 -6.22
CA ASN A 245 -2.90 -3.98 -5.61
C ASN A 245 -2.64 -4.14 -4.10
N CYS A 246 -1.63 -3.43 -3.59
CA CYS A 246 -1.17 -3.56 -2.21
C CYS A 246 -2.13 -2.92 -1.19
N GLY A 247 -2.99 -2.00 -1.64
CA GLY A 247 -3.84 -1.17 -0.76
C GLY A 247 -3.09 0.00 -0.17
N ASP A 248 -3.29 0.30 1.13
CA ASP A 248 -2.76 1.51 1.77
C ASP A 248 -2.54 1.33 3.28
N TRP A 249 -1.85 2.32 3.90
CA TRP A 249 -1.63 2.44 5.35
C TRP A 249 -2.25 3.72 5.92
N VAL A 250 -3.32 4.20 5.30
CA VAL A 250 -4.13 5.33 5.74
C VAL A 250 -5.48 4.84 6.28
N GLU A 251 -6.17 3.98 5.52
CA GLU A 251 -7.51 3.48 5.85
C GLU A 251 -7.53 1.97 6.05
N SER A 252 -6.98 1.19 5.10
CA SER A 252 -7.13 -0.27 5.07
C SER A 252 -6.05 -1.04 5.83
N CYS A 253 -4.86 -0.47 6.04
CA CYS A 253 -3.69 -1.10 6.67
C CYS A 253 -3.41 -2.48 6.08
N THR A 254 -3.12 -2.51 4.78
CA THR A 254 -2.91 -3.74 4.02
C THR A 254 -1.52 -3.81 3.40
N ALA A 255 -1.05 -5.02 3.21
CA ALA A 255 0.16 -5.33 2.44
C ALA A 255 -0.08 -6.55 1.56
N LEU A 256 0.56 -6.61 0.39
CA LEU A 256 0.62 -7.80 -0.43
C LEU A 256 1.85 -8.62 -0.02
N ALA A 257 1.68 -9.92 0.15
CA ALA A 257 2.74 -10.84 0.52
C ALA A 257 2.83 -12.01 -0.48
N GLU A 258 4.05 -12.40 -0.79
CA GLU A 258 4.34 -13.64 -1.50
C GLU A 258 4.95 -14.65 -0.53
N ARG A 259 4.38 -15.82 -0.48
CA ARG A 259 4.90 -16.95 0.29
C ARG A 259 6.06 -17.66 -0.45
N GLN A 260 6.78 -18.53 0.25
CA GLN A 260 7.89 -19.30 -0.31
C GLN A 260 7.47 -20.25 -1.46
N ASP A 261 6.20 -20.59 -1.55
CA ASP A 261 5.63 -21.43 -2.62
C ASP A 261 5.12 -20.62 -3.83
N GLY A 262 5.28 -19.28 -3.83
CA GLY A 262 4.80 -18.39 -4.88
C GLY A 262 3.32 -18.00 -4.75
N THR A 263 2.66 -18.38 -3.66
CA THR A 263 1.29 -17.96 -3.40
C THR A 263 1.26 -16.51 -2.91
N PHE A 264 0.40 -15.68 -3.53
CA PHE A 264 0.17 -14.30 -3.11
C PHE A 264 -1.07 -14.20 -2.23
N GLU A 265 -0.98 -13.35 -1.19
CA GLU A 265 -2.11 -13.03 -0.32
C GLU A 265 -2.08 -11.56 0.11
N ILE A 266 -3.27 -11.00 0.42
CA ILE A 266 -3.38 -9.70 1.05
C ILE A 266 -3.48 -9.91 2.56
N ILE A 267 -2.60 -9.24 3.30
CA ILE A 267 -2.62 -9.20 4.75
C ILE A 267 -3.41 -7.97 5.16
N HIS A 268 -4.55 -8.16 5.83
CA HIS A 268 -5.32 -7.10 6.47
C HIS A 268 -4.86 -6.98 7.92
N TRP A 269 -3.96 -6.03 8.19
CA TRP A 269 -3.26 -5.99 9.47
C TRP A 269 -4.16 -5.75 10.66
N ILE A 270 -5.14 -4.87 10.57
CA ILE A 270 -6.06 -4.57 11.67
C ILE A 270 -6.79 -5.83 12.15
N ASP A 271 -7.20 -6.70 11.22
CA ASP A 271 -7.88 -7.95 11.53
C ASP A 271 -6.93 -8.98 12.17
N CYS A 272 -5.65 -8.97 11.74
CA CYS A 272 -4.64 -9.91 12.20
C CYS A 272 -4.07 -9.53 13.56
N ALA A 273 -3.80 -8.26 13.80
CA ALA A 273 -3.10 -7.76 14.99
C ALA A 273 -3.79 -8.18 16.30
N ALA A 274 -5.12 -8.21 16.31
CA ALA A 274 -5.91 -8.59 17.49
C ALA A 274 -5.74 -10.08 17.90
N THR A 275 -5.20 -10.93 17.03
CA THR A 275 -5.07 -12.38 17.24
C THR A 275 -3.65 -12.83 17.55
N LEU A 276 -2.67 -11.94 17.40
CA LEU A 276 -1.25 -12.28 17.59
C LEU A 276 -0.84 -12.12 19.06
N PRO A 277 0.00 -13.05 19.59
CA PRO A 277 0.58 -12.88 20.92
C PRO A 277 1.52 -11.67 20.92
N PRO A 278 1.64 -10.94 22.03
CA PRO A 278 2.61 -9.85 22.13
C PRO A 278 4.02 -10.38 21.87
N LEU A 279 4.76 -9.69 20.99
CA LEU A 279 6.19 -9.96 20.85
C LEU A 279 6.90 -9.51 22.11
N PRO A 280 8.00 -10.20 22.52
CA PRO A 280 8.91 -9.67 23.53
C PRO A 280 9.30 -8.25 23.13
N ASP A 281 9.42 -7.37 24.14
CA ASP A 281 9.97 -6.03 23.90
C ASP A 281 11.28 -6.20 23.16
N GLU A 282 11.44 -5.54 22.02
CA GLU A 282 12.74 -5.41 21.39
C GLU A 282 13.57 -4.55 22.36
N ASP A 283 14.21 -5.19 23.33
CA ASP A 283 15.25 -4.53 24.08
C ASP A 283 16.18 -3.91 23.04
N ASP A 284 16.38 -2.61 23.18
CA ASP A 284 17.33 -1.83 22.41
C ASP A 284 18.70 -2.54 22.42
N GLU A 285 18.89 -3.52 21.54
CA GLU A 285 20.22 -3.84 21.05
C GLU A 285 20.67 -2.65 20.19
N ALA A 286 20.84 -1.51 20.84
CA ALA A 286 21.74 -0.48 20.41
C ALA A 286 23.11 -1.15 20.42
N GLU A 287 23.48 -1.78 19.29
CA GLU A 287 24.89 -2.07 19.07
C GLU A 287 25.64 -0.77 19.27
N PRO A 288 26.62 -0.72 20.20
CA PRO A 288 27.41 0.48 20.42
C PRO A 288 28.02 0.86 19.08
N ILE A 289 27.85 2.13 18.69
CA ILE A 289 28.55 2.74 17.56
C ILE A 289 30.03 2.38 17.77
N ARG A 290 30.53 1.42 17.01
CA ARG A 290 31.97 1.17 16.98
C ARG A 290 32.58 2.44 16.45
N GLU A 291 33.14 3.27 17.34
CA GLU A 291 34.06 4.34 17.01
C GLU A 291 35.09 3.75 16.06
N ARG A 292 35.00 4.10 14.79
CA ARG A 292 36.09 3.89 13.87
C ARG A 292 37.21 4.83 14.32
N ALA A 293 38.03 4.34 15.26
CA ALA A 293 39.27 4.93 15.56
C ALA A 293 40.10 5.00 14.28
N GLY A 294 40.64 6.18 13.96
CA GLY A 294 41.79 6.37 13.11
C GLY A 294 41.48 6.82 11.68
N ILE A 295 41.14 8.10 11.50
CA ILE A 295 41.73 8.85 10.39
C ILE A 295 42.82 9.72 11.05
N ALA A 296 44.03 9.19 11.06
CA ALA A 296 45.24 9.99 11.32
C ALA A 296 45.50 10.88 10.09
N ALA A 297 45.91 12.10 10.35
CA ALA A 297 46.20 13.22 9.47
C ALA A 297 47.08 12.91 8.24
#